data_f8313b320ef1c56b45f172a2044a33d1
#
_entry.id   f8313b320ef1c56b45f172a2044a33d1
#
_cell.length_a   1.000
_cell.length_b   1.000
_cell.length_c   1.000
_cell.angle_alpha   90.00
_cell.angle_beta   90.00
_cell.angle_gamma   90.00
#
_symmetry.space_group_name_H-M   'P 1'
#
loop_
_entity.id
_entity.type
_entity.pdbx_description
1 polymer ?
#
loop_
_entity_poly.entity_id
_entity_poly.type
_entity_poly.pdbx_seq_one_letter_code
_entity_poly.pdbx_strand_id
1 'polypeptide(L)'
;FDELLTDGNKFVNRLKDGISESRNYPQLINIATDGESYGHHTKFGDMALAYAVKLKVKDAGFEITNYGEYLEKYRSDWEVEIKPVSSWSCFHGVGRWCDDCGCSTGGHPGWNQKWRKPLRNALDFLRDEMTVLYNKQAKKFFKNPQEARDNYVTVILDRSDISVKNFQEEYFIAGLSDEQKV
;
A
#
# COMPACT_ATOMS: atom_id res chain seq x y z
N PHE A 1 -19.27 2.93 10.85
CA PHE A 1 -17.99 2.65 11.51
C PHE A 1 -18.00 3.07 12.97
N ASP A 2 -18.58 4.21 13.28
CA ASP A 2 -18.47 4.89 14.59
C ASP A 2 -19.04 4.10 15.77
N GLU A 3 -19.97 3.17 15.54
CA GLU A 3 -20.54 2.37 16.62
C GLU A 3 -19.85 1.00 16.84
N LEU A 4 -19.10 0.49 15.88
CA LEU A 4 -18.49 -0.85 15.99
C LEU A 4 -17.34 -0.89 17.00
N LEU A 5 -16.57 0.20 17.07
CA LEU A 5 -15.42 0.31 17.97
C LEU A 5 -15.80 0.77 19.39
N THR A 6 -17.08 0.99 19.66
CA THR A 6 -17.56 1.29 21.02
C THR A 6 -17.83 0.03 21.84
N ASP A 7 -17.98 -1.13 21.19
CA ASP A 7 -18.24 -2.41 21.82
C ASP A 7 -17.60 -3.57 21.03
N GLY A 8 -16.65 -4.25 21.65
CA GLY A 8 -15.96 -5.37 21.02
C GLY A 8 -16.86 -6.54 20.63
N ASN A 9 -18.02 -6.73 21.27
CA ASN A 9 -18.99 -7.75 20.85
C ASN A 9 -19.70 -7.34 19.55
N LYS A 10 -20.08 -6.05 19.39
CA LYS A 10 -20.63 -5.53 18.13
C LYS A 10 -19.63 -5.72 17.00
N PHE A 11 -18.36 -5.45 17.28
CA PHE A 11 -17.28 -5.61 16.31
C PHE A 11 -17.18 -7.08 15.84
N VAL A 12 -17.14 -8.05 16.76
CA VAL A 12 -17.05 -9.47 16.40
C VAL A 12 -18.33 -9.97 15.71
N ASN A 13 -19.50 -9.52 16.12
CA ASN A 13 -20.75 -9.86 15.43
C ASN A 13 -20.74 -9.37 13.98
N ARG A 14 -20.22 -8.16 13.74
CA ARG A 14 -20.06 -7.64 12.37
C ARG A 14 -19.11 -8.50 11.52
N LEU A 15 -18.07 -9.08 12.12
CA LEU A 15 -17.21 -10.04 11.42
C LEU A 15 -17.97 -11.32 11.07
N LYS A 16 -18.80 -11.84 11.97
CA LYS A 16 -19.65 -13.02 11.70
C LYS A 16 -20.58 -12.80 10.51
N ASP A 17 -21.15 -11.60 10.39
CA ASP A 17 -22.03 -11.25 9.26
C ASP A 17 -21.33 -11.34 7.89
N GLY A 18 -20.01 -11.32 7.85
CA GLY A 18 -19.22 -11.48 6.64
C GLY A 18 -19.03 -12.95 6.20
N ILE A 19 -19.32 -13.92 7.07
CA ILE A 19 -19.26 -15.35 6.76
C ILE A 19 -20.55 -15.76 6.06
N SER A 20 -20.42 -16.58 5.04
CA SER A 20 -21.56 -17.20 4.36
C SER A 20 -21.58 -18.71 4.61
N GLU A 21 -22.64 -19.19 5.23
CA GLU A 21 -22.83 -20.62 5.48
C GLU A 21 -22.99 -21.45 4.18
N SER A 22 -23.33 -20.80 3.09
CA SER A 22 -23.43 -21.44 1.76
C SER A 22 -22.09 -21.76 1.11
N ARG A 23 -20.99 -21.26 1.67
CA ARG A 23 -19.64 -21.49 1.17
C ARG A 23 -19.01 -22.68 1.91
N ASN A 24 -18.58 -23.68 1.17
CA ASN A 24 -17.98 -24.91 1.69
C ASN A 24 -16.44 -24.90 1.66
N TYR A 25 -15.83 -23.71 1.62
CA TYR A 25 -14.39 -23.50 1.60
C TYR A 25 -13.97 -22.51 2.70
N PRO A 26 -12.70 -22.51 3.11
CA PRO A 26 -12.18 -21.57 4.09
C PRO A 26 -12.42 -20.13 3.64
N GLN A 27 -12.92 -19.30 4.55
CA GLN A 27 -13.25 -17.91 4.27
C GLN A 27 -12.33 -17.00 5.07
N LEU A 28 -11.78 -15.98 4.44
CA LEU A 28 -10.98 -14.95 5.07
C LEU A 28 -11.80 -13.66 5.21
N ILE A 29 -11.90 -13.17 6.44
CA ILE A 29 -12.42 -11.82 6.72
C ILE A 29 -11.26 -10.92 7.07
N ASN A 30 -11.14 -9.82 6.36
CA ASN A 30 -10.12 -8.82 6.61
C ASN A 30 -10.72 -7.48 6.98
N ILE A 31 -9.95 -6.70 7.74
CA ILE A 31 -10.26 -5.34 8.13
C ILE A 31 -9.12 -4.47 7.62
N ALA A 32 -9.48 -3.39 6.93
CA ALA A 32 -8.55 -2.33 6.54
C ALA A 32 -9.05 -1.03 7.17
N THR A 33 -8.34 -0.54 8.18
CA THR A 33 -8.74 0.63 8.97
C THR A 33 -7.51 1.46 9.32
N ASP A 34 -7.61 2.77 9.17
CA ASP A 34 -6.57 3.69 9.59
C ASP A 34 -6.34 3.56 11.11
N GLY A 35 -5.08 3.58 11.54
CA GLY A 35 -4.71 3.40 12.94
C GLY A 35 -5.35 4.42 13.88
N GLU A 36 -5.57 5.63 13.40
CA GLU A 36 -6.23 6.71 14.15
C GLU A 36 -7.68 6.37 14.57
N SER A 37 -8.33 5.45 13.87
CA SER A 37 -9.68 5.00 14.23
C SER A 37 -9.72 4.34 15.61
N TYR A 38 -8.60 3.75 16.06
CA TYR A 38 -8.50 3.00 17.30
C TYR A 38 -7.98 3.84 18.47
N GLY A 39 -8.54 5.00 18.70
CA GLY A 39 -8.18 5.85 19.85
C GLY A 39 -8.39 7.33 19.58
N HIS A 40 -7.91 7.84 18.43
CA HIS A 40 -8.05 9.24 18.08
C HIS A 40 -9.50 9.57 17.63
N HIS A 41 -10.01 8.86 16.65
CA HIS A 41 -11.39 9.08 16.16
C HIS A 41 -12.45 8.39 17.03
N THR A 42 -12.14 7.24 17.59
CA THR A 42 -13.04 6.50 18.50
C THR A 42 -12.36 6.26 19.82
N LYS A 43 -12.75 7.05 20.84
CA LYS A 43 -12.21 6.92 22.18
C LYS A 43 -12.38 5.48 22.69
N PHE A 44 -11.30 4.89 23.20
CA PHE A 44 -11.24 3.49 23.66
C PHE A 44 -11.47 2.44 22.57
N GLY A 45 -11.39 2.80 21.29
CA GLY A 45 -11.49 1.85 20.17
C GLY A 45 -10.36 0.81 20.18
N ASP A 46 -9.18 1.15 20.66
CA ASP A 46 -8.05 0.25 20.91
C ASP A 46 -8.40 -0.82 21.93
N MET A 47 -9.10 -0.47 23.01
CA MET A 47 -9.57 -1.42 24.03
C MET A 47 -10.63 -2.37 23.46
N ALA A 48 -11.56 -1.86 22.65
CA ALA A 48 -12.57 -2.67 21.98
C ALA A 48 -11.92 -3.67 21.01
N LEU A 49 -10.92 -3.24 20.24
CA LEU A 49 -10.14 -4.10 19.36
C LEU A 49 -9.38 -5.17 20.16
N ALA A 50 -8.68 -4.77 21.22
CA ALA A 50 -7.92 -5.71 22.07
C ALA A 50 -8.84 -6.76 22.71
N TYR A 51 -10.00 -6.35 23.20
CA TYR A 51 -11.01 -7.26 23.75
C TYR A 51 -11.52 -8.22 22.67
N ALA A 52 -11.88 -7.70 21.49
CA ALA A 52 -12.34 -8.53 20.40
C ALA A 52 -11.29 -9.57 19.98
N VAL A 53 -10.06 -9.15 19.73
CA VAL A 53 -8.98 -10.00 19.22
C VAL A 53 -8.54 -11.04 20.28
N LYS A 54 -8.38 -10.61 21.53
CA LYS A 54 -7.84 -11.51 22.57
C LYS A 54 -8.87 -12.49 23.16
N LEU A 55 -10.14 -12.10 23.22
CA LEU A 55 -11.14 -12.86 23.94
C LEU A 55 -12.25 -13.38 23.03
N LYS A 56 -12.78 -12.56 22.14
CA LYS A 56 -14.06 -12.86 21.47
C LYS A 56 -13.94 -13.50 20.10
N VAL A 57 -12.90 -13.20 19.35
CA VAL A 57 -12.69 -13.76 18.01
C VAL A 57 -12.60 -15.29 18.08
N LYS A 58 -11.85 -15.82 19.05
CA LYS A 58 -11.71 -17.26 19.25
C LYS A 58 -13.02 -17.91 19.72
N ASP A 59 -13.73 -17.28 20.67
CA ASP A 59 -15.05 -17.77 21.14
C ASP A 59 -16.08 -17.80 19.99
N ALA A 60 -15.91 -16.93 19.01
CA ALA A 60 -16.73 -16.87 17.81
C ALA A 60 -16.37 -17.91 16.73
N GLY A 61 -15.36 -18.74 16.98
CA GLY A 61 -14.91 -19.76 16.04
C GLY A 61 -13.97 -19.28 14.95
N PHE A 62 -13.39 -18.06 15.09
CA PHE A 62 -12.40 -17.55 14.15
C PHE A 62 -10.97 -17.84 14.60
N GLU A 63 -10.10 -18.02 13.64
CA GLU A 63 -8.65 -18.02 13.81
C GLU A 63 -8.07 -16.69 13.31
N ILE A 64 -7.15 -16.09 14.07
CA ILE A 64 -6.44 -14.88 13.63
C ILE A 64 -5.27 -15.33 12.78
N THR A 65 -5.17 -14.73 11.61
CA THR A 65 -4.13 -15.01 10.62
C THR A 65 -3.67 -13.74 9.92
N ASN A 66 -2.73 -13.86 9.02
CA ASN A 66 -2.35 -12.83 8.06
C ASN A 66 -2.46 -13.39 6.63
N TYR A 67 -2.36 -12.51 5.63
CA TYR A 67 -2.53 -12.91 4.24
C TYR A 67 -1.52 -13.97 3.79
N GLY A 68 -0.26 -13.86 4.24
CA GLY A 68 0.78 -14.82 3.86
C GLY A 68 0.47 -16.23 4.37
N GLU A 69 0.17 -16.36 5.66
CA GLU A 69 -0.19 -17.64 6.27
C GLU A 69 -1.48 -18.23 5.66
N TYR A 70 -2.48 -17.38 5.42
CA TYR A 70 -3.73 -17.83 4.81
C TYR A 70 -3.49 -18.38 3.40
N LEU A 71 -2.73 -17.67 2.55
CA LEU A 71 -2.44 -18.08 1.18
C LEU A 71 -1.51 -19.30 1.10
N GLU A 72 -0.66 -19.50 2.11
CA GLU A 72 0.15 -20.73 2.22
C GLU A 72 -0.73 -21.96 2.47
N LYS A 73 -1.72 -21.83 3.39
CA LYS A 73 -2.66 -22.90 3.73
C LYS A 73 -3.71 -23.13 2.65
N TYR A 74 -4.19 -22.07 2.04
CA TYR A 74 -5.33 -22.07 1.11
C TYR A 74 -4.99 -21.26 -0.14
N ARG A 75 -4.44 -21.93 -1.13
CA ARG A 75 -4.14 -21.29 -2.42
C ARG A 75 -5.43 -20.85 -3.10
N SER A 76 -5.40 -19.67 -3.70
CA SER A 76 -6.49 -19.18 -4.52
C SER A 76 -6.29 -19.62 -5.97
N ASP A 77 -7.35 -20.16 -6.57
CA ASP A 77 -7.40 -20.45 -8.01
C ASP A 77 -7.98 -19.27 -8.82
N TRP A 78 -8.26 -18.16 -8.14
CA TRP A 78 -8.83 -16.96 -8.76
C TRP A 78 -7.74 -15.91 -8.97
N GLU A 79 -7.72 -15.36 -10.17
CA GLU A 79 -6.96 -14.17 -10.49
C GLU A 79 -7.82 -12.93 -10.27
N VAL A 80 -7.19 -11.82 -9.92
CA VAL A 80 -7.85 -10.53 -9.76
C VAL A 80 -7.19 -9.49 -10.65
N GLU A 81 -7.99 -8.65 -11.26
CA GLU A 81 -7.52 -7.49 -12.00
C GLU A 81 -7.73 -6.23 -11.16
N ILE A 82 -6.66 -5.44 -11.01
CA ILE A 82 -6.75 -4.16 -10.33
C ILE A 82 -7.45 -3.17 -11.25
N LYS A 83 -8.57 -2.60 -10.79
CA LYS A 83 -9.26 -1.55 -11.52
C LYS A 83 -8.34 -0.33 -11.67
N PRO A 84 -7.93 0.02 -12.89
CA PRO A 84 -7.00 1.13 -13.11
C PRO A 84 -7.64 2.48 -12.76
N VAL A 85 -6.81 3.46 -12.45
CA VAL A 85 -7.21 4.85 -12.18
C VAL A 85 -8.36 4.94 -11.17
N SER A 86 -8.29 4.13 -10.11
CA SER A 86 -9.31 4.11 -9.07
C SER A 86 -8.71 4.34 -7.68
N SER A 87 -9.53 4.82 -6.76
CA SER A 87 -9.19 4.91 -5.34
C SER A 87 -10.45 4.77 -4.48
N TRP A 88 -10.25 4.36 -3.23
CA TRP A 88 -11.34 4.21 -2.27
C TRP A 88 -11.91 5.56 -1.78
N SER A 89 -11.16 6.65 -1.88
CA SER A 89 -11.52 7.96 -1.31
C SER A 89 -11.92 9.02 -2.34
N CYS A 90 -11.99 8.67 -3.63
CA CYS A 90 -12.39 9.61 -4.68
C CYS A 90 -13.17 8.91 -5.78
N PHE A 91 -14.44 9.25 -5.96
CA PHE A 91 -15.29 8.71 -7.03
C PHE A 91 -14.84 9.12 -8.44
N HIS A 92 -13.97 10.14 -8.55
CA HIS A 92 -13.37 10.60 -9.81
C HIS A 92 -12.04 9.87 -10.09
N GLY A 93 -11.91 8.63 -9.64
CA GLY A 93 -10.69 7.85 -9.79
C GLY A 93 -9.58 8.37 -8.88
N VAL A 94 -8.56 8.97 -9.45
CA VAL A 94 -7.44 9.60 -8.72
C VAL A 94 -7.46 11.13 -8.78
N GLY A 95 -8.59 11.72 -9.16
CA GLY A 95 -8.77 13.16 -9.32
C GLY A 95 -8.36 13.97 -8.09
N ARG A 96 -8.62 13.46 -6.87
CA ARG A 96 -8.20 14.10 -5.62
C ARG A 96 -6.70 14.46 -5.58
N TRP A 97 -5.87 13.70 -6.24
CA TRP A 97 -4.41 13.88 -6.22
C TRP A 97 -3.85 14.59 -7.45
N CYS A 98 -4.68 14.84 -8.46
CA CYS A 98 -4.19 15.43 -9.71
C CYS A 98 -5.08 16.53 -10.31
N ASP A 99 -6.25 16.82 -9.72
CA ASP A 99 -7.18 17.79 -10.29
C ASP A 99 -8.06 18.46 -9.21
N ASP A 100 -8.83 19.46 -9.64
CA ASP A 100 -9.90 20.07 -8.85
C ASP A 100 -11.21 19.26 -9.02
N CYS A 101 -11.23 18.07 -8.44
CA CYS A 101 -12.36 17.15 -8.59
C CYS A 101 -13.55 17.46 -7.67
N GLY A 102 -13.43 18.44 -6.80
CA GLY A 102 -14.46 18.80 -5.83
C GLY A 102 -14.50 17.92 -4.56
N CYS A 103 -13.73 16.84 -4.49
CA CYS A 103 -13.64 16.04 -3.25
C CYS A 103 -12.89 16.83 -2.19
N SER A 104 -13.59 17.21 -1.12
CA SER A 104 -13.06 17.99 0.00
C SER A 104 -12.87 17.12 1.24
N THR A 105 -11.86 17.44 2.03
CA THR A 105 -11.60 16.83 3.34
C THR A 105 -12.20 17.65 4.50
N GLY A 106 -13.11 18.60 4.20
CA GLY A 106 -13.74 19.46 5.22
C GLY A 106 -12.90 20.68 5.60
N GLY A 107 -12.30 21.35 4.63
CA GLY A 107 -11.55 22.60 4.84
C GLY A 107 -12.43 23.82 5.06
N HIS A 108 -11.82 24.99 5.05
CA HIS A 108 -12.53 26.25 5.24
C HIS A 108 -13.42 26.62 4.04
N PRO A 109 -14.55 27.33 4.27
CA PRO A 109 -15.39 27.84 3.20
C PRO A 109 -14.58 28.66 2.17
N GLY A 110 -14.84 28.44 0.88
CA GLY A 110 -14.16 29.14 -0.20
C GLY A 110 -12.82 28.54 -0.63
N TRP A 111 -12.26 27.58 0.10
CA TRP A 111 -11.09 26.86 -0.35
C TRP A 111 -11.44 25.94 -1.52
N ASN A 112 -10.49 25.80 -2.47
CA ASN A 112 -10.63 24.94 -3.63
C ASN A 112 -9.34 24.13 -3.89
N GLN A 113 -9.40 23.22 -4.83
CA GLN A 113 -8.31 22.29 -5.11
C GLN A 113 -7.60 22.58 -6.45
N LYS A 114 -7.83 23.76 -7.02
CA LYS A 114 -7.29 24.17 -8.34
C LYS A 114 -5.76 24.12 -8.41
N TRP A 115 -5.08 24.26 -7.27
CA TRP A 115 -3.62 24.16 -7.17
C TRP A 115 -3.07 22.76 -7.46
N ARG A 116 -3.88 21.71 -7.34
CA ARG A 116 -3.43 20.32 -7.51
C ARG A 116 -2.98 20.02 -8.92
N LYS A 117 -3.74 20.47 -9.92
CA LYS A 117 -3.39 20.20 -11.31
C LYS A 117 -2.07 20.87 -11.74
N PRO A 118 -1.84 22.16 -11.48
CA PRO A 118 -0.53 22.78 -11.74
C PRO A 118 0.62 22.08 -11.02
N LEU A 119 0.43 21.72 -9.75
CA LEU A 119 1.45 20.98 -8.99
C LEU A 119 1.73 19.61 -9.62
N ARG A 120 0.70 18.86 -9.96
CA ARG A 120 0.85 17.56 -10.62
C ARG A 120 1.57 17.69 -11.95
N ASN A 121 1.20 18.66 -12.77
CA ASN A 121 1.85 18.90 -14.05
C ASN A 121 3.33 19.26 -13.88
N ALA A 122 3.68 20.05 -12.87
CA ALA A 122 5.07 20.39 -12.57
C ALA A 122 5.89 19.16 -12.14
N LEU A 123 5.31 18.31 -11.30
CA LEU A 123 5.95 17.05 -10.88
C LEU A 123 6.10 16.06 -12.05
N ASP A 124 5.10 15.95 -12.91
CA ASP A 124 5.16 15.11 -14.10
C ASP A 124 6.23 15.60 -15.07
N PHE A 125 6.30 16.91 -15.31
CA PHE A 125 7.36 17.52 -16.11
C PHE A 125 8.75 17.20 -15.54
N LEU A 126 8.94 17.41 -14.24
CA LEU A 126 10.22 17.11 -13.59
C LEU A 126 10.58 15.62 -13.73
N ARG A 127 9.63 14.71 -13.48
CA ARG A 127 9.83 13.27 -13.67
C ARG A 127 10.29 12.94 -15.10
N ASP A 128 9.63 13.52 -16.09
CA ASP A 128 9.91 13.23 -17.49
C ASP A 128 11.30 13.74 -17.91
N GLU A 129 11.67 14.96 -17.49
CA GLU A 129 13.01 15.50 -17.71
C GLU A 129 14.10 14.68 -16.99
N MET A 130 13.84 14.27 -15.73
CA MET A 130 14.76 13.42 -15.00
C MET A 130 14.89 12.04 -15.62
N THR A 131 13.83 11.49 -16.21
CA THR A 131 13.88 10.22 -16.94
C THR A 131 14.79 10.33 -18.19
N VAL A 132 14.69 11.41 -18.94
CA VAL A 132 15.57 11.67 -20.08
C VAL A 132 17.03 11.78 -19.63
N LEU A 133 17.27 12.53 -18.55
CA LEU A 133 18.61 12.69 -17.98
C LEU A 133 19.18 11.35 -17.51
N TYR A 134 18.37 10.57 -16.76
CA TYR A 134 18.73 9.23 -16.30
C TYR A 134 19.12 8.35 -17.48
N ASN A 135 18.28 8.20 -18.48
CA ASN A 135 18.54 7.36 -19.63
C ASN A 135 19.82 7.73 -20.39
N LYS A 136 20.18 9.02 -20.38
CA LYS A 136 21.41 9.51 -20.98
C LYS A 136 22.64 9.18 -20.14
N GLN A 137 22.58 9.43 -18.83
CA GLN A 137 23.74 9.30 -17.95
C GLN A 137 23.97 7.84 -17.51
N ALA A 138 22.91 7.10 -17.23
CA ALA A 138 22.96 5.76 -16.71
C ALA A 138 23.70 4.76 -17.65
N LYS A 139 23.70 5.03 -18.95
CA LYS A 139 24.48 4.27 -19.94
C LYS A 139 26.01 4.29 -19.69
N LYS A 140 26.48 5.25 -18.88
CA LYS A 140 27.90 5.34 -18.52
C LYS A 140 28.25 4.46 -17.33
N PHE A 141 27.25 3.93 -16.63
CA PHE A 141 27.43 3.18 -15.39
C PHE A 141 26.86 1.77 -15.48
N PHE A 142 25.77 1.58 -16.21
CA PHE A 142 25.03 0.32 -16.24
C PHE A 142 25.11 -0.35 -17.61
N LYS A 143 25.23 -1.68 -17.61
CA LYS A 143 25.14 -2.52 -18.81
C LYS A 143 23.80 -2.35 -19.51
N ASN A 144 22.71 -2.37 -18.72
CA ASN A 144 21.34 -2.08 -19.11
C ASN A 144 20.69 -1.17 -18.06
N PRO A 145 20.57 0.14 -18.30
CA PRO A 145 20.02 1.08 -17.34
C PRO A 145 18.60 0.78 -16.85
N GLN A 146 17.73 0.31 -17.77
CA GLN A 146 16.34 0.01 -17.42
C GLN A 146 16.26 -1.21 -16.49
N GLU A 147 16.98 -2.25 -16.82
CA GLU A 147 17.02 -3.48 -16.04
C GLU A 147 17.67 -3.26 -14.67
N ALA A 148 18.74 -2.47 -14.62
CA ALA A 148 19.36 -2.06 -13.36
C ALA A 148 18.38 -1.29 -12.46
N ARG A 149 17.65 -0.34 -13.03
CA ARG A 149 16.62 0.40 -12.30
C ARG A 149 15.51 -0.51 -11.76
N ASP A 150 15.00 -1.40 -12.58
CA ASP A 150 13.87 -2.26 -12.21
C ASP A 150 14.28 -3.30 -11.16
N ASN A 151 15.53 -3.77 -11.19
CA ASN A 151 16.07 -4.73 -10.22
C ASN A 151 16.71 -4.08 -8.97
N TYR A 152 16.84 -2.74 -8.91
CA TYR A 152 17.36 -2.08 -7.71
C TYR A 152 16.48 -2.33 -6.48
N VAL A 153 15.26 -2.78 -6.66
CA VAL A 153 14.37 -3.23 -5.58
C VAL A 153 15.03 -4.29 -4.70
N THR A 154 15.89 -5.13 -5.22
CA THR A 154 16.62 -6.16 -4.45
C THR A 154 17.54 -5.53 -3.40
N VAL A 155 18.20 -4.42 -3.73
CA VAL A 155 19.02 -3.63 -2.81
C VAL A 155 18.16 -2.87 -1.79
N ILE A 156 16.96 -2.42 -2.18
CA ILE A 156 16.03 -1.76 -1.26
C ILE A 156 15.54 -2.73 -0.19
N LEU A 157 15.26 -3.97 -0.58
CA LEU A 157 14.76 -5.02 0.32
C LEU A 157 15.85 -5.61 1.21
N ASP A 158 17.09 -5.71 0.70
CA ASP A 158 18.25 -6.18 1.44
C ASP A 158 19.44 -5.25 1.18
N ARG A 159 19.78 -4.41 2.16
CA ARG A 159 20.89 -3.44 2.10
C ARG A 159 22.19 -3.99 2.64
N SER A 160 22.33 -5.31 2.75
CA SER A 160 23.62 -5.93 3.12
C SER A 160 24.69 -5.66 2.06
N ASP A 161 25.95 -5.61 2.49
CA ASP A 161 27.10 -5.43 1.59
C ASP A 161 27.13 -6.49 0.49
N ILE A 162 26.65 -7.69 0.79
CA ILE A 162 26.58 -8.81 -0.16
C ILE A 162 25.56 -8.49 -1.26
N SER A 163 24.36 -8.02 -0.90
CA SER A 163 23.30 -7.67 -1.87
C SER A 163 23.75 -6.52 -2.77
N VAL A 164 24.32 -5.47 -2.18
CA VAL A 164 24.87 -4.32 -2.92
C VAL A 164 25.96 -4.78 -3.88
N LYS A 165 26.89 -5.61 -3.42
CA LYS A 165 27.98 -6.13 -4.25
C LYS A 165 27.45 -6.97 -5.42
N ASN A 166 26.52 -7.86 -5.17
CA ASN A 166 25.91 -8.69 -6.21
C ASN A 166 25.22 -7.83 -7.28
N PHE A 167 24.48 -6.79 -6.85
CA PHE A 167 23.86 -5.84 -7.76
C PHE A 167 24.90 -5.09 -8.61
N GLN A 168 26.00 -4.64 -8.01
CA GLN A 168 27.08 -3.96 -8.73
C GLN A 168 27.75 -4.89 -9.75
N GLU A 169 28.05 -6.12 -9.39
CA GLU A 169 28.66 -7.11 -10.30
C GLU A 169 27.76 -7.46 -11.49
N GLU A 170 26.45 -7.53 -11.25
CA GLU A 170 25.48 -7.89 -12.27
C GLU A 170 25.20 -6.75 -13.24
N TYR A 171 24.97 -5.54 -12.72
CA TYR A 171 24.42 -4.44 -13.53
C TYR A 171 25.43 -3.37 -13.94
N PHE A 172 26.55 -3.20 -13.23
CA PHE A 172 27.52 -2.16 -13.56
C PHE A 172 28.44 -2.60 -14.72
N ILE A 173 28.87 -1.61 -15.50
CA ILE A 173 29.93 -1.80 -16.49
C ILE A 173 31.28 -2.00 -15.79
N ALA A 174 32.21 -2.65 -16.47
CA ALA A 174 33.56 -2.80 -15.96
C ALA A 174 34.35 -1.47 -15.90
N GLY A 175 35.26 -1.36 -14.95
CA GLY A 175 36.20 -0.23 -14.85
C GLY A 175 35.69 1.01 -14.14
N LEU A 176 34.54 0.94 -13.44
CA LEU A 176 34.09 2.04 -12.59
C LEU A 176 34.97 2.15 -11.35
N SER A 177 35.32 3.38 -10.96
CA SER A 177 35.95 3.66 -9.69
C SER A 177 34.98 3.47 -8.50
N ASP A 178 35.51 3.35 -7.28
CA ASP A 178 34.66 3.18 -6.12
C ASP A 178 33.74 4.40 -5.87
N GLU A 179 34.22 5.61 -6.21
CA GLU A 179 33.40 6.85 -6.18
C GLU A 179 32.24 6.82 -7.18
N GLN A 180 32.38 6.08 -8.28
CA GLN A 180 31.33 5.94 -9.31
C GLN A 180 30.31 4.84 -8.99
N LYS A 181 30.60 3.99 -8.01
CA LYS A 181 29.73 2.89 -7.58
C LYS A 181 28.86 3.26 -6.37
N VAL A 182 29.14 4.38 -5.73
CA VAL A 182 28.36 4.95 -4.63
C VAL A 182 27.29 5.88 -5.18
#